data_22beb3f91a93429d16b06ef5a2eaa7d5
#
_entry.id   22beb3f91a93429d16b06ef5a2eaa7d5
#
_cell.length_a   1.000
_cell.length_b   1.000
_cell.length_c   1.000
_cell.angle_alpha   90.00
_cell.angle_beta   90.00
_cell.angle_gamma   90.00
#
_symmetry.space_group_name_H-M   'P 1'
#
loop_
_entity.id
_entity.type
_entity.pdbx_description
1 polymer ?
#
loop_
_entity_poly.entity_id
_entity_poly.type
_entity_poly.pdbx_seq_one_letter_code
_entity_poly.pdbx_strand_id
1 'polypeptide(L)'
;YHKIYRSQITRPSAHLIFIEEPEAHLHPQMQEVFINQLNVAIQKLSSAYPAEDVWNVQFIITTHSSHVANAACFDAVRYFYNQKDAVKSIRNTKVKDFKKGMQTISVTDKEFLHKYMTLTKCDLYFADKVIMVEGTTERLLMPRLRELVDKSLPEHQKLASQYVTCIEAGGAHAHLFYPLLDFLELKTLVVTDLDSIKKVEKENNKKKKINVWEKCPVAEGTRTCNTAIRYWFAPKDIKKIEDFHLSPVELSGKSRH
;
A
#
# COMPACT_ATOMS: atom_id res chain seq x y z
N TYR A 1 -33.55 10.76 6.36
CA TYR A 1 -32.96 10.75 7.72
C TYR A 1 -32.92 12.15 8.32
N HIS A 2 -32.39 13.17 7.64
CA HIS A 2 -32.32 14.54 8.14
C HIS A 2 -33.71 15.11 8.52
N LYS A 3 -34.75 14.88 7.71
CA LYS A 3 -36.14 15.27 8.03
C LYS A 3 -36.64 14.62 9.33
N ILE A 4 -36.36 13.31 9.52
CA ILE A 4 -36.73 12.56 10.71
C ILE A 4 -36.00 13.13 11.94
N TYR A 5 -34.69 13.38 11.83
CA TYR A 5 -33.91 14.00 12.89
C TYR A 5 -34.51 15.33 13.35
N ARG A 6 -34.91 16.19 12.41
CA ARG A 6 -35.51 17.50 12.70
C ARG A 6 -36.92 17.45 13.31
N SER A 7 -37.69 16.42 13.01
CA SER A 7 -39.03 16.27 13.55
C SER A 7 -39.06 15.76 15.01
N GLN A 8 -37.93 15.36 15.56
CA GLN A 8 -37.84 14.85 16.93
C GLN A 8 -37.86 16.01 17.97
N ILE A 9 -38.63 15.86 19.01
CA ILE A 9 -38.73 16.82 20.14
C ILE A 9 -37.39 16.86 20.90
N THR A 10 -36.80 15.67 21.16
CA THR A 10 -35.47 15.52 21.75
C THR A 10 -34.52 14.95 20.69
N ARG A 11 -33.52 15.73 20.30
CA ARG A 11 -32.57 15.33 19.27
C ARG A 11 -31.38 14.64 19.90
N PRO A 12 -30.92 13.51 19.34
CA PRO A 12 -29.71 12.87 19.81
C PRO A 12 -28.49 13.76 19.51
N SER A 13 -27.50 13.71 20.42
CA SER A 13 -26.23 14.46 20.26
C SER A 13 -25.39 13.97 19.06
N ALA A 14 -25.61 12.75 18.61
CA ALA A 14 -24.99 12.18 17.41
C ALA A 14 -25.97 11.24 16.70
N HIS A 15 -25.92 11.25 15.37
CA HIS A 15 -26.71 10.36 14.51
C HIS A 15 -25.76 9.47 13.70
N LEU A 16 -25.79 8.16 13.93
CA LEU A 16 -24.98 7.18 13.22
C LEU A 16 -25.80 6.57 12.07
N ILE A 17 -25.24 6.59 10.87
CA ILE A 17 -25.85 5.97 9.69
C ILE A 17 -24.87 4.91 9.17
N PHE A 18 -25.31 3.66 9.16
CA PHE A 18 -24.59 2.54 8.60
C PHE A 18 -25.05 2.29 7.18
N ILE A 19 -24.09 2.19 6.26
CA ILE A 19 -24.31 1.84 4.85
C ILE A 19 -23.45 0.62 4.56
N GLU A 20 -24.09 -0.49 4.28
CA GLU A 20 -23.43 -1.77 4.00
C GLU A 20 -23.28 -1.95 2.49
N GLU A 21 -22.04 -2.18 2.04
CA GLU A 21 -21.65 -2.52 0.67
C GLU A 21 -22.43 -1.72 -0.41
N PRO A 22 -22.34 -0.38 -0.43
CA PRO A 22 -23.09 0.44 -1.39
C PRO A 22 -22.73 0.13 -2.85
N GLU A 23 -21.57 -0.48 -3.08
CA GLU A 23 -21.12 -0.91 -4.39
C GLU A 23 -21.96 -2.03 -5.00
N ALA A 24 -22.69 -2.81 -4.24
CA ALA A 24 -23.43 -3.98 -4.72
C ALA A 24 -24.43 -3.63 -5.87
N HIS A 25 -24.88 -2.37 -5.91
CA HIS A 25 -25.85 -1.90 -6.90
C HIS A 25 -25.34 -0.72 -7.75
N LEU A 26 -24.04 -0.37 -7.63
CA LEU A 26 -23.47 0.78 -8.31
C LEU A 26 -22.37 0.36 -9.30
N HIS A 27 -22.44 0.93 -10.51
CA HIS A 27 -21.34 0.83 -11.45
C HIS A 27 -20.04 1.45 -10.84
N PRO A 28 -18.84 0.88 -11.08
CA PRO A 28 -17.58 1.35 -10.48
C PRO A 28 -17.38 2.87 -10.51
N GLN A 29 -17.66 3.52 -11.64
CA GLN A 29 -17.57 4.98 -11.75
C GLN A 29 -18.52 5.74 -10.83
N MET A 30 -19.68 5.15 -10.50
CA MET A 30 -20.67 5.77 -9.62
C MET A 30 -20.35 5.57 -8.15
N GLN A 31 -19.52 4.60 -7.80
CA GLN A 31 -19.15 4.31 -6.41
C GLN A 31 -18.36 5.47 -5.78
N GLU A 32 -17.37 6.00 -6.50
CA GLU A 32 -16.63 7.18 -6.07
C GLU A 32 -17.51 8.43 -6.00
N VAL A 33 -18.34 8.64 -7.02
CA VAL A 33 -19.30 9.75 -7.05
C VAL A 33 -20.26 9.68 -5.86
N PHE A 34 -20.72 8.50 -5.50
CA PHE A 34 -21.61 8.31 -4.34
C PHE A 34 -20.98 8.79 -3.05
N ILE A 35 -19.75 8.37 -2.74
CA ILE A 35 -19.02 8.78 -1.54
C ILE A 35 -18.79 10.29 -1.50
N ASN A 36 -18.35 10.86 -2.63
CA ASN A 36 -18.14 12.31 -2.74
C ASN A 36 -19.44 13.10 -2.57
N GLN A 37 -20.56 12.61 -3.12
CA GLN A 37 -21.87 13.26 -2.98
C GLN A 37 -22.43 13.16 -1.56
N LEU A 38 -22.15 12.12 -0.80
CA LEU A 38 -22.50 12.04 0.62
C LEU A 38 -21.87 13.20 1.40
N ASN A 39 -20.59 13.45 1.23
CA ASN A 39 -19.90 14.54 1.88
C ASN A 39 -20.48 15.92 1.49
N VAL A 40 -20.73 16.13 0.22
CA VAL A 40 -21.36 17.35 -0.30
C VAL A 40 -22.77 17.54 0.27
N ALA A 41 -23.57 16.48 0.35
CA ALA A 41 -24.92 16.52 0.90
C ALA A 41 -24.92 16.89 2.39
N ILE A 42 -23.99 16.33 3.16
CA ILE A 42 -23.83 16.68 4.60
C ILE A 42 -23.50 18.16 4.74
N GLN A 43 -22.53 18.66 3.97
CA GLN A 43 -22.14 20.07 4.01
C GLN A 43 -23.30 21.00 3.65
N LYS A 44 -24.03 20.70 2.56
CA LYS A 44 -25.21 21.48 2.13
C LYS A 44 -26.32 21.48 3.18
N LEU A 45 -26.59 20.34 3.81
CA LEU A 45 -27.59 20.23 4.87
C LEU A 45 -27.17 20.98 6.14
N SER A 46 -25.91 20.90 6.50
CA SER A 46 -25.36 21.62 7.65
C SER A 46 -25.36 23.15 7.43
N SER A 47 -25.03 23.61 6.23
CA SER A 47 -25.00 25.06 5.92
C SER A 47 -26.39 25.68 5.68
N ALA A 48 -27.41 24.87 5.40
CA ALA A 48 -28.76 25.36 5.17
C ALA A 48 -29.51 25.71 6.46
N TYR A 49 -28.92 25.48 7.65
CA TYR A 49 -29.57 25.68 8.94
C TYR A 49 -28.67 26.47 9.90
N PRO A 50 -29.26 27.20 10.88
CA PRO A 50 -28.49 27.91 11.91
C PRO A 50 -27.51 27.01 12.66
N ALA A 51 -26.40 27.57 13.15
CA ALA A 51 -25.35 26.84 13.84
C ALA A 51 -25.86 26.03 15.06
N GLU A 52 -26.95 26.46 15.67
CA GLU A 52 -27.59 25.77 16.79
C GLU A 52 -28.32 24.47 16.37
N ASP A 53 -28.54 24.28 15.08
CA ASP A 53 -29.31 23.18 14.48
C ASP A 53 -28.44 22.25 13.62
N VAL A 54 -27.12 22.19 13.90
CA VAL A 54 -26.16 21.37 13.14
C VAL A 54 -26.53 19.88 13.28
N TRP A 55 -26.74 19.23 12.14
CA TRP A 55 -26.94 17.79 12.11
C TRP A 55 -25.63 17.04 12.31
N ASN A 56 -25.36 16.63 13.55
CA ASN A 56 -24.18 15.86 13.90
C ASN A 56 -24.37 14.40 13.44
N VAL A 57 -24.02 14.12 12.19
CA VAL A 57 -24.13 12.80 11.58
C VAL A 57 -22.77 12.20 11.29
N GLN A 58 -22.63 10.91 11.60
CA GLN A 58 -21.47 10.11 11.20
C GLN A 58 -21.94 8.96 10.30
N PHE A 59 -21.35 8.86 9.12
CA PHE A 59 -21.53 7.71 8.23
C PHE A 59 -20.48 6.66 8.51
N ILE A 60 -20.91 5.41 8.63
CA ILE A 60 -20.08 4.22 8.75
C ILE A 60 -20.40 3.35 7.54
N ILE A 61 -19.42 3.17 6.64
CA ILE A 61 -19.61 2.49 5.37
C ILE A 61 -18.73 1.26 5.35
N THR A 62 -19.33 0.08 5.13
CA THR A 62 -18.57 -1.14 4.85
C THR A 62 -18.44 -1.32 3.35
N THR A 63 -17.29 -1.81 2.88
CA THR A 63 -17.05 -1.97 1.45
C THR A 63 -16.00 -3.02 1.17
N HIS A 64 -16.18 -3.73 0.04
CA HIS A 64 -15.17 -4.54 -0.62
C HIS A 64 -14.69 -3.88 -1.93
N SER A 65 -15.13 -2.65 -2.21
CA SER A 65 -14.73 -1.91 -3.40
C SER A 65 -13.50 -1.06 -3.16
N SER A 66 -12.52 -1.22 -4.01
CA SER A 66 -11.37 -0.35 -4.10
C SER A 66 -11.74 1.09 -4.45
N HIS A 67 -12.77 1.32 -5.27
CA HIS A 67 -13.24 2.65 -5.63
C HIS A 67 -13.82 3.41 -4.44
N VAL A 68 -14.60 2.73 -3.59
CA VAL A 68 -15.14 3.30 -2.35
C VAL A 68 -14.01 3.58 -1.36
N ALA A 69 -13.07 2.63 -1.18
CA ALA A 69 -11.94 2.78 -0.28
C ALA A 69 -11.03 3.95 -0.67
N ASN A 70 -10.83 4.18 -1.97
CA ASN A 70 -10.01 5.27 -2.49
C ASN A 70 -10.63 6.65 -2.32
N ALA A 71 -11.96 6.74 -2.38
CA ALA A 71 -12.67 7.99 -2.15
C ALA A 71 -12.63 8.41 -0.66
N ALA A 72 -12.26 7.50 0.23
CA ALA A 72 -12.15 7.77 1.65
C ALA A 72 -10.78 8.37 2.02
N CYS A 73 -10.77 9.29 2.99
CA CYS A 73 -9.53 9.75 3.60
C CYS A 73 -8.86 8.60 4.37
N PHE A 74 -7.54 8.44 4.30
CA PHE A 74 -6.77 7.42 5.03
C PHE A 74 -7.11 7.40 6.52
N ASP A 75 -7.23 8.56 7.14
CA ASP A 75 -7.52 8.66 8.58
C ASP A 75 -8.91 8.13 8.96
N ALA A 76 -9.83 8.03 7.99
CA ALA A 76 -11.17 7.48 8.20
C ALA A 76 -11.22 5.95 8.02
N VAL A 77 -10.22 5.35 7.38
CA VAL A 77 -10.22 3.92 7.05
C VAL A 77 -9.98 3.06 8.29
N ARG A 78 -10.80 2.01 8.42
CA ARG A 78 -10.63 0.92 9.37
C ARG A 78 -10.54 -0.39 8.59
N TYR A 79 -9.39 -1.03 8.65
CA TYR A 79 -9.09 -2.24 7.89
C TYR A 79 -9.35 -3.47 8.74
N PHE A 80 -10.28 -4.30 8.31
CA PHE A 80 -10.63 -5.56 8.93
C PHE A 80 -9.88 -6.68 8.23
N TYR A 81 -9.07 -7.42 8.96
CA TYR A 81 -8.35 -8.53 8.38
C TYR A 81 -8.43 -9.79 9.25
N ASN A 82 -8.46 -10.94 8.59
CA ASN A 82 -8.55 -12.23 9.23
C ASN A 82 -7.15 -12.81 9.48
N GLN A 83 -6.80 -12.96 10.75
CA GLN A 83 -5.58 -13.66 11.15
C GLN A 83 -5.92 -15.09 11.57
N LYS A 84 -5.22 -16.07 10.99
CA LYS A 84 -5.29 -17.45 11.49
C LYS A 84 -4.45 -17.56 12.76
N ASP A 85 -5.07 -18.00 13.84
CA ASP A 85 -4.32 -18.42 15.02
C ASP A 85 -3.63 -19.75 14.69
N ALA A 86 -2.29 -19.75 14.75
CA ALA A 86 -1.48 -20.92 14.42
C ALA A 86 -1.74 -22.12 15.35
N VAL A 87 -2.22 -21.85 16.58
CA VAL A 87 -2.40 -22.89 17.63
C VAL A 87 -3.84 -23.42 17.66
N LYS A 88 -4.83 -22.56 17.43
CA LYS A 88 -6.24 -22.91 17.67
C LYS A 88 -7.06 -23.17 16.42
N SER A 89 -6.49 -23.05 15.22
CA SER A 89 -7.23 -23.12 13.94
C SER A 89 -8.43 -22.16 13.84
N ILE A 90 -8.50 -21.18 14.71
CA ILE A 90 -9.55 -20.16 14.77
C ILE A 90 -9.12 -18.96 13.94
N ARG A 91 -10.06 -18.38 13.20
CA ARG A 91 -9.84 -17.10 12.53
C ARG A 91 -10.26 -15.97 13.46
N ASN A 92 -9.31 -15.10 13.78
CA ASN A 92 -9.57 -13.89 14.55
C ASN A 92 -9.61 -12.69 13.60
N THR A 93 -10.65 -11.88 13.70
CA THR A 93 -10.69 -10.61 12.98
C THR A 93 -9.97 -9.53 13.78
N LYS A 94 -8.96 -8.92 13.17
CA LYS A 94 -8.29 -7.74 13.72
C LYS A 94 -8.72 -6.49 12.97
N VAL A 95 -8.84 -5.38 13.69
CA VAL A 95 -9.16 -4.07 13.12
C VAL A 95 -7.92 -3.19 13.21
N LYS A 96 -7.46 -2.70 12.07
CA LYS A 96 -6.34 -1.76 11.98
C LYS A 96 -6.84 -0.36 11.67
N ASP A 97 -6.44 0.58 12.50
CA ASP A 97 -6.75 2.00 12.35
C ASP A 97 -5.63 2.68 11.53
N PHE A 98 -5.94 3.09 10.32
CA PHE A 98 -4.96 3.75 9.44
C PHE A 98 -4.43 5.05 10.02
N LYS A 99 -5.27 5.82 10.71
CA LYS A 99 -4.84 7.05 11.38
C LYS A 99 -3.70 6.78 12.37
N LYS A 100 -3.86 5.72 13.18
CA LYS A 100 -2.84 5.33 14.18
C LYS A 100 -1.64 4.65 13.52
N GLY A 101 -1.88 3.72 12.61
CA GLY A 101 -0.82 2.93 11.98
C GLY A 101 0.13 3.74 11.09
N MET A 102 -0.36 4.85 10.55
CA MET A 102 0.41 5.73 9.66
C MET A 102 1.00 6.97 10.36
N GLN A 103 0.96 7.04 11.69
CA GLN A 103 1.49 8.21 12.43
C GLN A 103 3.00 8.38 12.28
N THR A 104 3.74 7.30 12.11
CA THR A 104 5.20 7.32 11.98
C THR A 104 5.70 7.72 10.59
N ILE A 105 4.80 7.78 9.60
CA ILE A 105 5.12 8.14 8.23
C ILE A 105 5.05 9.66 8.08
N SER A 106 6.00 10.25 7.34
CA SER A 106 5.99 11.68 7.08
C SER A 106 4.69 12.11 6.36
N VAL A 107 4.28 13.36 6.54
CA VAL A 107 3.08 13.91 5.86
C VAL A 107 3.21 13.77 4.34
N THR A 108 4.39 14.08 3.80
CA THR A 108 4.68 14.00 2.36
C THR A 108 4.56 12.57 1.83
N ASP A 109 5.06 11.58 2.58
CA ASP A 109 4.98 10.17 2.17
C ASP A 109 3.53 9.66 2.29
N LYS A 110 2.77 10.11 3.29
CA LYS A 110 1.33 9.81 3.39
C LYS A 110 0.55 10.33 2.19
N GLU A 111 0.79 11.58 1.80
CA GLU A 111 0.14 12.16 0.62
C GLU A 111 0.52 11.42 -0.66
N PHE A 112 1.79 11.04 -0.79
CA PHE A 112 2.27 10.23 -1.90
C PHE A 112 1.54 8.88 -1.93
N LEU A 113 1.53 8.16 -0.82
CA LEU A 113 0.84 6.86 -0.72
C LEU A 113 -0.65 6.98 -1.03
N HIS A 114 -1.33 7.98 -0.48
CA HIS A 114 -2.75 8.21 -0.75
C HIS A 114 -3.02 8.46 -2.22
N LYS A 115 -2.27 9.37 -2.85
CA LYS A 115 -2.39 9.66 -4.29
C LYS A 115 -2.10 8.43 -5.15
N TYR A 116 -1.06 7.68 -4.78
CA TYR A 116 -0.68 6.48 -5.52
C TYR A 116 -1.72 5.37 -5.40
N MET A 117 -2.26 5.15 -4.22
CA MET A 117 -3.36 4.20 -3.98
C MET A 117 -4.61 4.60 -4.77
N THR A 118 -4.96 5.88 -4.77
CA THR A 118 -6.13 6.41 -5.49
C THR A 118 -6.02 6.19 -6.99
N LEU A 119 -4.84 6.41 -7.58
CA LEU A 119 -4.68 6.39 -9.03
C LEU A 119 -4.53 4.99 -9.63
N THR A 120 -3.88 4.05 -8.93
CA THR A 120 -3.43 2.82 -9.59
C THR A 120 -3.50 1.53 -8.78
N LYS A 121 -3.60 1.55 -7.44
CA LYS A 121 -3.20 0.39 -6.61
C LYS A 121 -4.12 0.06 -5.43
N CYS A 122 -5.37 0.35 -5.56
CA CYS A 122 -6.41 0.02 -4.57
C CYS A 122 -6.53 -1.49 -4.24
N ASP A 123 -6.05 -2.35 -5.13
CA ASP A 123 -6.05 -3.80 -4.92
C ASP A 123 -5.22 -4.24 -3.69
N LEU A 124 -4.30 -3.39 -3.22
CA LEU A 124 -3.50 -3.67 -2.02
C LEU A 124 -4.35 -3.91 -0.77
N TYR A 125 -5.51 -3.26 -0.66
CA TYR A 125 -6.40 -3.46 0.49
C TYR A 125 -6.99 -4.87 0.56
N PHE A 126 -7.06 -5.56 -0.57
CA PHE A 126 -7.75 -6.85 -0.67
C PHE A 126 -6.82 -8.01 -1.01
N ALA A 127 -5.56 -7.73 -1.35
CA ALA A 127 -4.60 -8.75 -1.72
C ALA A 127 -4.09 -9.55 -0.53
N ASP A 128 -3.83 -10.85 -0.74
CA ASP A 128 -3.12 -11.69 0.24
C ASP A 128 -1.61 -11.53 0.14
N LYS A 129 -1.12 -11.25 -1.08
CA LYS A 129 0.30 -11.14 -1.40
C LYS A 129 0.55 -10.05 -2.45
N VAL A 130 1.73 -9.48 -2.41
CA VAL A 130 2.13 -8.42 -3.31
C VAL A 130 3.43 -8.78 -4.03
N ILE A 131 3.47 -8.59 -5.33
CA ILE A 131 4.70 -8.57 -6.11
C ILE A 131 4.92 -7.13 -6.53
N MET A 132 5.98 -6.52 -5.99
CA MET A 132 6.42 -5.18 -6.42
C MET A 132 7.48 -5.33 -7.50
N VAL A 133 7.28 -4.63 -8.60
CA VAL A 133 8.24 -4.57 -9.71
C VAL A 133 8.69 -3.13 -9.93
N GLU A 134 9.86 -2.96 -10.52
CA GLU A 134 10.42 -1.63 -10.72
C GLU A 134 9.71 -0.88 -11.85
N GLY A 135 9.45 -1.55 -12.97
CA GLY A 135 8.92 -0.92 -14.15
C GLY A 135 7.88 -1.73 -14.92
N THR A 136 7.45 -1.13 -16.01
CA THR A 136 6.39 -1.68 -16.89
C THR A 136 6.80 -2.99 -17.56
N THR A 137 8.08 -3.16 -17.87
CA THR A 137 8.61 -4.37 -18.52
C THR A 137 8.41 -5.60 -17.64
N GLU A 138 8.83 -5.51 -16.38
CA GLU A 138 8.65 -6.57 -15.39
C GLU A 138 7.17 -6.85 -15.15
N ARG A 139 6.37 -5.79 -15.09
CA ARG A 139 4.91 -5.91 -14.92
C ARG A 139 4.27 -6.68 -16.07
N LEU A 140 4.67 -6.42 -17.32
CA LEU A 140 4.16 -7.12 -18.50
C LEU A 140 4.58 -8.59 -18.54
N LEU A 141 5.78 -8.90 -18.04
CA LEU A 141 6.30 -10.26 -18.00
C LEU A 141 5.71 -11.08 -16.83
N MET A 142 5.28 -10.43 -15.76
CA MET A 142 4.86 -11.10 -14.53
C MET A 142 3.75 -12.14 -14.71
N PRO A 143 2.69 -11.94 -15.50
CA PRO A 143 1.68 -12.97 -15.72
C PRO A 143 2.30 -14.25 -16.31
N ARG A 144 3.20 -14.12 -17.26
CA ARG A 144 3.87 -15.26 -17.88
C ARG A 144 4.81 -15.97 -16.92
N LEU A 145 5.55 -15.22 -16.11
CA LEU A 145 6.42 -15.80 -15.08
C LEU A 145 5.63 -16.59 -14.04
N ARG A 146 4.49 -16.05 -13.62
CA ARG A 146 3.56 -16.76 -12.69
C ARG A 146 3.06 -18.07 -13.27
N GLU A 147 2.64 -18.10 -14.54
CA GLU A 147 2.23 -19.31 -15.23
C GLU A 147 3.35 -20.36 -15.26
N LEU A 148 4.60 -19.95 -15.51
CA LEU A 148 5.74 -20.85 -15.53
C LEU A 148 6.03 -21.46 -14.16
N VAL A 149 5.97 -20.64 -13.11
CA VAL A 149 6.15 -21.08 -11.73
C VAL A 149 5.02 -22.05 -11.33
N ASP A 150 3.78 -21.75 -11.68
CA ASP A 150 2.61 -22.57 -11.35
C ASP A 150 2.66 -23.98 -11.97
N LYS A 151 3.38 -24.17 -13.08
CA LYS A 151 3.60 -25.49 -13.68
C LYS A 151 4.44 -26.43 -12.79
N SER A 152 5.30 -25.86 -11.94
CA SER A 152 6.17 -26.60 -11.03
C SER A 152 5.60 -26.74 -9.63
N LEU A 153 4.48 -26.07 -9.32
CA LEU A 153 3.87 -26.06 -8.00
C LEU A 153 2.68 -27.01 -7.90
N PRO A 154 2.48 -27.64 -6.74
CA PRO A 154 1.25 -28.40 -6.46
C PRO A 154 0.04 -27.47 -6.45
N GLU A 155 -1.16 -28.00 -6.73
CA GLU A 155 -2.41 -27.25 -6.95
C GLU A 155 -2.71 -26.24 -5.84
N HIS A 156 -2.54 -26.66 -4.58
CA HIS A 156 -2.80 -25.81 -3.41
C HIS A 156 -1.80 -24.67 -3.17
N GLN A 157 -0.68 -24.65 -3.92
CA GLN A 157 0.37 -23.62 -3.83
C GLN A 157 0.40 -22.72 -5.06
N LYS A 158 -0.36 -23.02 -6.10
CA LYS A 158 -0.38 -22.22 -7.32
C LYS A 158 -0.74 -20.76 -7.03
N LEU A 159 -0.02 -19.85 -7.64
CA LEU A 159 -0.25 -18.42 -7.53
C LEU A 159 -1.59 -18.00 -8.16
N ALA A 160 -2.05 -18.76 -9.17
CA ALA A 160 -3.35 -18.53 -9.79
C ALA A 160 -4.54 -18.77 -8.85
N SER A 161 -4.37 -19.58 -7.80
CA SER A 161 -5.41 -19.84 -6.78
C SER A 161 -5.35 -18.87 -5.60
N GLN A 162 -4.45 -17.86 -5.64
CA GLN A 162 -4.20 -16.90 -4.58
C GLN A 162 -4.43 -15.48 -5.08
N TYR A 163 -4.92 -14.60 -4.21
CA TYR A 163 -5.05 -13.20 -4.58
C TYR A 163 -3.70 -12.48 -4.47
N VAL A 164 -2.96 -12.50 -5.56
CA VAL A 164 -1.64 -11.88 -5.70
C VAL A 164 -1.75 -10.66 -6.61
N THR A 165 -1.55 -9.48 -6.06
CA THR A 165 -1.48 -8.25 -6.86
C THR A 165 -0.05 -7.96 -7.28
N CYS A 166 0.11 -7.39 -8.49
CA CYS A 166 1.39 -6.94 -9.01
C CYS A 166 1.37 -5.42 -9.15
N ILE A 167 2.27 -4.75 -8.44
CA ILE A 167 2.38 -3.29 -8.47
C ILE A 167 3.72 -2.83 -9.04
N GLU A 168 3.66 -1.77 -9.84
CA GLU A 168 4.82 -1.08 -10.38
C GLU A 168 5.19 0.06 -9.44
N ALA A 169 6.41 0.04 -8.89
CA ALA A 169 6.84 1.03 -7.91
C ALA A 169 7.41 2.31 -8.54
N GLY A 170 7.72 2.28 -9.83
CA GLY A 170 8.31 3.42 -10.53
C GLY A 170 9.74 3.70 -10.11
N GLY A 171 10.69 2.85 -10.47
CA GLY A 171 12.10 2.98 -10.14
C GLY A 171 12.39 2.76 -8.63
N ALA A 172 13.32 3.50 -8.07
CA ALA A 172 13.82 3.31 -6.70
C ALA A 172 12.82 3.65 -5.57
N HIS A 173 11.51 3.81 -5.88
CA HIS A 173 10.50 4.27 -4.92
C HIS A 173 9.79 3.15 -4.14
N ALA A 174 10.12 1.89 -4.39
CA ALA A 174 9.48 0.75 -3.68
C ALA A 174 9.54 0.89 -2.14
N HIS A 175 10.61 1.48 -1.61
CA HIS A 175 10.79 1.68 -0.17
C HIS A 175 9.71 2.56 0.48
N LEU A 176 9.06 3.46 -0.28
CA LEU A 176 7.98 4.31 0.23
C LEU A 176 6.72 3.52 0.59
N PHE A 177 6.56 2.33 -0.01
CA PHE A 177 5.43 1.44 0.25
C PHE A 177 5.65 0.51 1.44
N TYR A 178 6.90 0.27 1.85
CA TYR A 178 7.19 -0.71 2.91
C TYR A 178 6.43 -0.45 4.21
N PRO A 179 6.29 0.78 4.72
CA PRO A 179 5.50 1.02 5.92
C PRO A 179 4.02 0.64 5.76
N LEU A 180 3.44 0.86 4.57
CA LEU A 180 2.06 0.48 4.27
C LEU A 180 1.91 -1.04 4.17
N LEU A 181 2.83 -1.70 3.49
CA LEU A 181 2.83 -3.16 3.32
C LEU A 181 3.03 -3.87 4.66
N ASP A 182 3.93 -3.37 5.51
CA ASP A 182 4.14 -3.84 6.87
C ASP A 182 2.87 -3.62 7.72
N PHE A 183 2.24 -2.45 7.61
CA PHE A 183 1.00 -2.16 8.31
C PHE A 183 -0.14 -3.08 7.88
N LEU A 184 -0.26 -3.39 6.60
CA LEU A 184 -1.26 -4.32 6.06
C LEU A 184 -0.89 -5.79 6.33
N GLU A 185 0.32 -6.09 6.80
CA GLU A 185 0.86 -7.44 7.00
C GLU A 185 0.87 -8.28 5.71
N LEU A 186 1.12 -7.62 4.56
CA LEU A 186 1.14 -8.28 3.26
C LEU A 186 2.47 -8.96 2.99
N LYS A 187 2.42 -10.23 2.61
CA LYS A 187 3.61 -10.96 2.12
C LYS A 187 4.05 -10.33 0.81
N THR A 188 5.23 -9.74 0.79
CA THR A 188 5.72 -8.94 -0.33
C THR A 188 6.98 -9.53 -0.93
N LEU A 189 6.97 -9.71 -2.26
CA LEU A 189 8.16 -9.96 -3.08
C LEU A 189 8.50 -8.68 -3.83
N VAL A 190 9.74 -8.21 -3.70
CA VAL A 190 10.24 -7.05 -4.45
C VAL A 190 11.21 -7.53 -5.52
N VAL A 191 10.93 -7.21 -6.77
CA VAL A 191 11.78 -7.48 -7.92
C VAL A 191 12.32 -6.15 -8.43
N THR A 192 13.62 -5.95 -8.32
CA THR A 192 14.27 -4.68 -8.66
C THR A 192 15.69 -4.93 -9.15
N ASP A 193 16.26 -3.98 -9.88
CA ASP A 193 17.63 -4.02 -10.37
C ASP A 193 18.64 -3.76 -9.23
N LEU A 194 19.84 -4.32 -9.35
CA LEU A 194 20.88 -4.10 -8.34
C LEU A 194 21.47 -2.70 -8.38
N ASP A 195 21.38 -1.99 -9.51
CA ASP A 195 21.91 -0.63 -9.68
C ASP A 195 23.33 -0.47 -9.11
N SER A 196 24.21 -1.27 -9.67
CA SER A 196 25.57 -1.44 -9.20
C SER A 196 26.41 -0.18 -9.45
N ILE A 197 27.19 0.22 -8.43
CA ILE A 197 28.11 1.35 -8.48
C ILE A 197 29.49 0.98 -7.97
N LYS A 198 30.50 1.65 -8.51
CA LYS A 198 31.91 1.57 -8.06
C LYS A 198 32.49 2.95 -7.82
N LYS A 199 33.52 3.01 -6.99
CA LYS A 199 34.26 4.22 -6.68
C LYS A 199 35.31 4.48 -7.73
N VAL A 200 35.29 5.67 -8.36
CA VAL A 200 36.24 6.07 -9.41
C VAL A 200 36.87 7.40 -9.01
N GLU A 201 38.19 7.51 -9.19
CA GLU A 201 38.86 8.80 -9.02
C GLU A 201 38.64 9.67 -10.25
N LYS A 202 38.12 10.88 -10.03
CA LYS A 202 38.00 11.92 -11.06
C LYS A 202 38.64 13.22 -10.60
N GLU A 203 39.18 13.95 -11.55
CA GLU A 203 39.62 15.30 -11.30
C GLU A 203 38.43 16.28 -11.37
N ASN A 204 38.29 17.10 -10.36
CA ASN A 204 37.29 18.17 -10.36
C ASN A 204 37.81 19.39 -11.16
N ASN A 205 36.95 20.40 -11.39
CA ASN A 205 37.30 21.66 -12.09
C ASN A 205 38.48 22.43 -11.46
N LYS A 206 38.91 22.06 -10.22
CA LYS A 206 40.06 22.65 -9.51
C LYS A 206 41.28 21.72 -9.54
N LYS A 207 41.33 20.74 -10.46
CA LYS A 207 42.43 19.74 -10.59
C LYS A 207 42.70 18.94 -9.29
N LYS A 208 41.71 18.82 -8.43
CA LYS A 208 41.82 17.95 -7.25
C LYS A 208 41.18 16.59 -7.55
N LYS A 209 41.87 15.53 -7.20
CA LYS A 209 41.32 14.17 -7.25
C LYS A 209 40.21 14.01 -6.25
N ILE A 210 39.04 13.63 -6.69
CA ILE A 210 37.86 13.32 -5.88
C ILE A 210 37.37 11.92 -6.23
N ASN A 211 36.88 11.20 -5.22
CA ASN A 211 36.24 9.91 -5.43
C ASN A 211 34.75 10.12 -5.72
N VAL A 212 34.30 9.64 -6.85
CA VAL A 212 32.90 9.71 -7.29
C VAL A 212 32.34 8.30 -7.46
N TRP A 213 31.08 8.10 -7.13
CA TRP A 213 30.37 6.85 -7.37
C TRP A 213 29.78 6.85 -8.77
N GLU A 214 30.10 5.83 -9.57
CA GLU A 214 29.60 5.68 -10.93
C GLU A 214 28.89 4.35 -11.14
N LYS A 215 27.84 4.35 -11.98
CA LYS A 215 27.18 3.11 -12.41
C LYS A 215 28.16 2.23 -13.18
N CYS A 216 28.12 0.94 -12.94
CA CYS A 216 28.97 -0.05 -13.58
C CYS A 216 28.24 -1.39 -13.68
N PRO A 217 28.74 -2.33 -14.50
CA PRO A 217 28.25 -3.70 -14.52
C PRO A 217 28.32 -4.34 -13.12
N VAL A 218 27.39 -5.24 -12.81
CA VAL A 218 27.28 -5.90 -11.49
C VAL A 218 28.60 -6.58 -11.07
N ALA A 219 29.29 -7.21 -12.04
CA ALA A 219 30.58 -7.87 -11.79
C ALA A 219 31.71 -6.94 -11.33
N GLU A 220 31.59 -5.63 -11.59
CA GLU A 220 32.58 -4.62 -11.21
C GLU A 220 32.14 -3.76 -10.02
N GLY A 221 30.88 -3.92 -9.63
CA GLY A 221 30.29 -3.11 -8.59
C GLY A 221 30.67 -3.52 -7.19
N THR A 222 30.83 -2.54 -6.32
CA THR A 222 31.12 -2.75 -4.90
C THR A 222 29.92 -2.39 -4.01
N ARG A 223 28.98 -1.59 -4.52
CA ARG A 223 27.79 -1.16 -3.78
C ARG A 223 26.59 -1.01 -4.73
N THR A 224 25.40 -0.98 -4.14
CA THR A 224 24.16 -0.60 -4.85
C THR A 224 23.79 0.85 -4.55
N CYS A 225 23.27 1.57 -5.56
CA CYS A 225 22.59 2.85 -5.36
C CYS A 225 21.06 2.69 -5.28
N ASN A 226 20.53 1.49 -5.48
CA ASN A 226 19.10 1.25 -5.37
C ASN A 226 18.59 1.50 -3.94
N THR A 227 17.71 2.50 -3.81
CA THR A 227 17.20 2.93 -2.51
C THR A 227 16.29 1.87 -1.87
N ALA A 228 15.52 1.14 -2.66
CA ALA A 228 14.65 0.09 -2.17
C ALA A 228 15.44 -1.03 -1.49
N ILE A 229 16.53 -1.49 -2.12
CA ILE A 229 17.44 -2.48 -1.55
C ILE A 229 18.11 -1.95 -0.27
N ARG A 230 18.66 -0.75 -0.35
CA ARG A 230 19.33 -0.12 0.80
C ARG A 230 18.41 0.03 2.00
N TYR A 231 17.17 0.42 1.78
CA TYR A 231 16.18 0.57 2.84
C TYR A 231 15.76 -0.79 3.43
N TRP A 232 15.56 -1.80 2.57
CA TRP A 232 15.20 -3.14 3.01
C TRP A 232 16.21 -3.76 3.95
N PHE A 233 17.50 -3.58 3.65
CA PHE A 233 18.61 -4.13 4.42
C PHE A 233 19.24 -3.15 5.42
N ALA A 234 18.73 -1.93 5.54
CA ALA A 234 19.27 -0.91 6.44
C ALA A 234 19.53 -1.41 7.89
N PRO A 235 18.64 -2.21 8.50
CA PRO A 235 18.86 -2.72 9.85
C PRO A 235 20.06 -3.68 9.96
N LYS A 236 20.51 -4.27 8.85
CA LYS A 236 21.58 -5.27 8.78
C LYS A 236 22.87 -4.72 8.18
N ASP A 237 22.92 -3.43 7.88
CA ASP A 237 24.06 -2.72 7.24
C ASP A 237 24.60 -3.38 5.95
N ILE A 238 23.74 -4.13 5.24
CA ILE A 238 24.08 -4.77 3.96
C ILE A 238 24.13 -3.69 2.90
N LYS A 239 25.34 -3.26 2.53
CA LYS A 239 25.60 -2.22 1.53
C LYS A 239 26.43 -2.71 0.36
N LYS A 240 27.14 -3.83 0.54
CA LYS A 240 28.04 -4.38 -0.47
C LYS A 240 27.29 -5.35 -1.38
N ILE A 241 27.63 -5.35 -2.66
CA ILE A 241 27.03 -6.28 -3.65
C ILE A 241 27.37 -7.74 -3.31
N GLU A 242 28.55 -7.99 -2.79
CA GLU A 242 28.97 -9.32 -2.33
C GLU A 242 27.95 -9.94 -1.33
N ASP A 243 27.32 -9.10 -0.51
CA ASP A 243 26.33 -9.52 0.47
C ASP A 243 24.98 -9.95 -0.16
N PHE A 244 24.75 -9.64 -1.46
CA PHE A 244 23.56 -10.04 -2.19
C PHE A 244 23.73 -11.33 -3.00
N HIS A 245 24.95 -11.86 -3.09
CA HIS A 245 25.21 -13.18 -3.69
C HIS A 245 24.85 -14.34 -2.75
N LEU A 246 23.85 -14.13 -1.91
CA LEU A 246 23.36 -15.14 -1.00
C LEU A 246 22.46 -16.12 -1.74
N SER A 247 22.48 -17.39 -1.30
CA SER A 247 21.56 -18.38 -1.85
C SER A 247 20.10 -17.96 -1.63
N PRO A 248 19.15 -18.42 -2.46
CA PRO A 248 17.73 -18.13 -2.25
C PRO A 248 17.24 -18.50 -0.84
N VAL A 249 17.80 -19.52 -0.23
CA VAL A 249 17.47 -19.94 1.15
C VAL A 249 17.95 -18.92 2.18
N GLU A 250 19.14 -18.37 2.01
CA GLU A 250 19.68 -17.33 2.89
C GLU A 250 18.95 -16.00 2.72
N LEU A 251 18.49 -15.69 1.50
CA LEU A 251 17.64 -14.53 1.24
C LEU A 251 16.25 -14.70 1.84
N SER A 252 15.65 -15.89 1.78
CA SER A 252 14.34 -16.17 2.40
C SER A 252 14.35 -16.06 3.91
N GLY A 253 15.46 -16.41 4.57
CA GLY A 253 15.67 -16.22 6.02
C GLY A 253 15.86 -14.75 6.45
N LYS A 254 15.98 -13.83 5.50
CA LYS A 254 16.11 -12.38 5.72
C LYS A 254 14.82 -11.62 5.39
N SER A 255 13.69 -12.29 5.32
CA SER A 255 12.38 -11.62 5.25
C SER A 255 12.22 -10.69 6.45
N ARG A 256 11.51 -9.58 6.28
CA ARG A 256 11.25 -8.58 7.33
C ARG A 256 10.35 -9.11 8.45
N HIS A 257 9.79 -10.31 8.28
CA HIS A 257 8.91 -10.99 9.24
C HIS A 257 9.39 -12.42 9.50
#